data_525000bb00823e487676919add8bda2a
#
_entry.id   525000bb00823e487676919add8bda2a
#
_cell.length_a   1.000
_cell.length_b   1.000
_cell.length_c   1.000
_cell.angle_alpha   90.00
_cell.angle_beta   90.00
_cell.angle_gamma   90.00
#
_symmetry.space_group_name_H-M   'P 1'
#
loop_
_entity.id
_entity.type
_entity.pdbx_description
1 polymer ?
#
loop_
_entity_poly.entity_id
_entity_poly.type
_entity_poly.pdbx_seq_one_letter_code
_entity_poly.pdbx_strand_id
1 'polypeptide(L)'
;MSTWAEESGEAPRWTAVEDSASQAEGEADAPGTGSTSGSGAASERSEDELRTRLGLESKDWSLSAAVRLNGWIATTVTGVLAALMRFIGLGHPHSLMFDEIYYVKDAYALWHNGYESTWAAKSDELFASGSFSGLTHEGSFVVHPQLGKWLIGLGMQLFGPESSFGWRAMPALAGVATVVLLTRLTLRLTRSPLLAGLAGLLLAIDGVNLTESRIGLLDVFIGFFATLTVYCLVRDREWSRERIARDLAGTAVGHLAPRGHLRPWLLATGAAAGLTCSIKWSGLYLLAAVGILVVVWDTTALYRVKARVWLLEGVIARGIGAFLRLVPVAFAVYVASWWSWFTHQGAYEHGWAAAQRAARGTVARSWLPDSLNDLVEYHLVAYRFHVNLESTHPYMSKPISWLVQWRPTSFYFPTGDQLAGQNCGDPRCVQAITSIGNIPVWWAAIVALVFVVVVLAFENRDWRAWAALIGYVGLYLPWFLYGNRTIFTFYTVAFVPFVVLVLVLGLGSAMGVLAPVPGSREAAHESRLIQVGWIGEGRPHPRGALGTYLGFGTRPSRLRLPPEWTGVPTWRLHGEGVVLTAAVVLAAVVFALLWWPLWTGQTVPYQFWRWHMLLPSWI
;
A
#
# COMPACT_ATOMS: atom_id res chain seq x y z
N MET A 1 8.02 -46.16 44.33
CA MET A 1 6.91 -46.09 45.28
C MET A 1 6.01 -45.00 44.78
N SER A 2 4.88 -45.18 44.29
CA SER A 2 3.77 -46.10 44.09
C SER A 2 2.98 -45.50 42.91
N THR A 3 2.86 -46.20 41.81
CA THR A 3 1.68 -46.89 41.26
C THR A 3 0.35 -46.15 41.39
N TRP A 4 -0.23 -45.76 40.28
CA TRP A 4 -1.67 -45.92 39.98
C TRP A 4 -1.90 -46.16 38.50
N ALA A 5 -2.85 -47.03 38.26
CA ALA A 5 -3.12 -47.88 37.13
C ALA A 5 -3.75 -47.20 35.92
N GLU A 6 -3.62 -47.92 34.79
CA GLU A 6 -4.34 -47.82 33.53
C GLU A 6 -5.86 -47.82 33.70
N GLU A 7 -6.55 -46.96 32.94
CA GLU A 7 -7.92 -47.25 32.46
C GLU A 7 -7.99 -46.96 30.97
N SER A 8 -8.20 -48.03 30.25
CA SER A 8 -8.43 -48.14 28.81
C SER A 8 -9.82 -47.63 28.46
N GLY A 9 -9.89 -46.61 27.60
CA GLY A 9 -11.13 -46.12 26.96
C GLY A 9 -11.05 -46.25 25.45
N GLU A 10 -11.82 -47.16 24.91
CA GLU A 10 -11.93 -47.52 23.49
C GLU A 10 -12.31 -46.35 22.57
N ALA A 11 -11.63 -46.27 21.43
CA ALA A 11 -12.01 -45.42 20.33
C ALA A 11 -13.15 -46.04 19.51
N PRO A 12 -14.16 -45.31 19.05
CA PRO A 12 -15.20 -45.85 18.21
C PRO A 12 -14.68 -46.14 16.79
N ARG A 13 -14.83 -47.41 16.39
CA ARG A 13 -14.60 -47.89 15.02
C ARG A 13 -15.75 -47.38 14.09
N TRP A 14 -15.36 -46.77 13.01
CA TRP A 14 -16.28 -46.50 11.89
C TRP A 14 -16.41 -47.75 11.04
N THR A 15 -17.59 -48.38 11.04
CA THR A 15 -17.94 -49.46 10.13
C THR A 15 -18.35 -48.89 8.76
N ALA A 16 -17.71 -49.43 7.74
CA ALA A 16 -18.12 -49.24 6.36
C ALA A 16 -19.52 -49.89 6.13
N VAL A 17 -20.42 -49.13 5.47
CA VAL A 17 -21.69 -49.69 4.97
C VAL A 17 -21.41 -50.17 3.57
N GLU A 18 -21.48 -51.50 3.37
CA GLU A 18 -21.45 -52.15 2.08
C GLU A 18 -22.81 -52.02 1.34
N ASP A 19 -22.69 -51.85 0.03
CA ASP A 19 -23.77 -51.88 -0.94
C ASP A 19 -24.56 -53.22 -0.92
N SER A 20 -25.87 -53.14 -0.91
CA SER A 20 -26.73 -54.26 -1.28
C SER A 20 -27.53 -53.89 -2.53
N ALA A 21 -27.07 -54.40 -3.66
CA ALA A 21 -27.83 -54.49 -4.89
C ALA A 21 -28.79 -55.68 -4.81
N SER A 22 -30.07 -55.48 -5.09
CA SER A 22 -31.00 -56.57 -5.43
C SER A 22 -31.63 -56.33 -6.79
N GLN A 23 -31.53 -57.36 -7.58
CA GLN A 23 -31.98 -57.56 -8.94
C GLN A 23 -33.51 -57.45 -9.07
N ALA A 24 -33.97 -56.95 -10.21
CA ALA A 24 -35.22 -57.35 -10.83
C ALA A 24 -35.04 -57.47 -12.35
N GLU A 25 -35.13 -58.69 -12.87
CA GLU A 25 -35.15 -59.04 -14.27
C GLU A 25 -36.54 -58.73 -14.89
N GLY A 26 -36.56 -58.39 -16.18
CA GLY A 26 -37.82 -58.27 -16.93
C GLY A 26 -37.60 -57.81 -18.36
N GLU A 27 -37.39 -58.79 -19.23
CA GLU A 27 -37.79 -58.99 -20.63
C GLU A 27 -37.54 -58.00 -21.76
N ALA A 28 -37.11 -58.61 -22.83
CA ALA A 28 -36.59 -58.19 -24.13
C ALA A 28 -37.57 -57.47 -25.04
N ASP A 29 -37.06 -56.57 -25.87
CA ASP A 29 -37.25 -56.56 -27.31
C ASP A 29 -36.12 -55.77 -28.03
N ALA A 30 -35.56 -56.33 -29.09
CA ALA A 30 -34.59 -55.75 -30.04
C ALA A 30 -35.25 -55.79 -31.46
N PRO A 31 -34.63 -55.13 -32.49
CA PRO A 31 -33.50 -54.24 -32.62
C PRO A 31 -33.79 -52.96 -33.45
N GLY A 32 -33.09 -51.89 -33.10
CA GLY A 32 -32.97 -50.68 -33.93
C GLY A 32 -31.52 -50.30 -34.12
N THR A 33 -30.99 -50.51 -35.30
CA THR A 33 -29.67 -50.04 -35.71
C THR A 33 -29.58 -48.51 -35.71
N GLY A 34 -28.95 -47.91 -34.72
CA GLY A 34 -28.59 -46.50 -34.66
C GLY A 34 -27.10 -46.33 -34.36
N SER A 35 -26.31 -45.97 -35.35
CA SER A 35 -24.92 -45.63 -35.22
C SER A 35 -24.73 -44.46 -34.27
N THR A 36 -24.29 -44.71 -33.04
CA THR A 36 -23.79 -43.65 -32.13
C THR A 36 -22.33 -43.47 -32.35
N SER A 37 -21.96 -42.56 -33.24
CA SER A 37 -20.67 -41.89 -33.19
C SER A 37 -20.63 -41.01 -31.96
N GLY A 38 -20.19 -41.59 -30.84
CA GLY A 38 -19.88 -40.85 -29.63
C GLY A 38 -18.65 -40.00 -29.82
N SER A 39 -18.77 -38.89 -30.52
CA SER A 39 -17.80 -37.78 -30.37
C SER A 39 -18.03 -37.21 -28.97
N GLY A 40 -17.10 -37.47 -28.07
CA GLY A 40 -17.05 -36.76 -26.79
C GLY A 40 -16.93 -35.26 -27.07
N ALA A 41 -18.07 -34.59 -27.17
CA ALA A 41 -18.14 -33.15 -27.27
C ALA A 41 -17.44 -32.60 -26.01
N ALA A 42 -16.25 -32.06 -26.16
CA ALA A 42 -15.56 -31.40 -25.09
C ALA A 42 -16.50 -30.31 -24.55
N SER A 43 -16.92 -30.44 -23.30
CA SER A 43 -17.86 -29.52 -22.66
C SER A 43 -17.34 -28.10 -22.82
N GLU A 44 -18.08 -27.26 -23.53
CA GLU A 44 -17.80 -25.85 -23.67
C GLU A 44 -17.90 -25.16 -22.29
N ARG A 45 -16.93 -24.34 -21.96
CA ARG A 45 -16.85 -23.65 -20.67
C ARG A 45 -17.72 -22.39 -20.70
N SER A 46 -18.57 -22.21 -19.67
CA SER A 46 -19.30 -20.97 -19.50
C SER A 46 -18.39 -19.82 -19.02
N GLU A 47 -18.72 -18.57 -19.37
CA GLU A 47 -17.98 -17.40 -18.87
C GLU A 47 -18.05 -17.31 -17.34
N ASP A 48 -19.19 -17.64 -16.71
CA ASP A 48 -19.32 -17.57 -15.23
C ASP A 48 -18.48 -18.63 -14.53
N GLU A 49 -18.35 -19.83 -15.09
CA GLU A 49 -17.40 -20.83 -14.60
C GLU A 49 -15.96 -20.32 -14.65
N LEU A 50 -15.57 -19.71 -15.78
CA LEU A 50 -14.23 -19.15 -15.95
C LEU A 50 -13.99 -17.97 -15.01
N ARG A 51 -14.98 -17.09 -14.81
CA ARG A 51 -14.90 -15.99 -13.83
C ARG A 51 -14.66 -16.52 -12.42
N THR A 52 -15.43 -17.51 -11.99
CA THR A 52 -15.26 -18.16 -10.68
C THR A 52 -13.88 -18.78 -10.53
N ARG A 53 -13.38 -19.53 -11.52
CA ARG A 53 -12.04 -20.12 -11.52
C ARG A 53 -10.95 -19.06 -11.45
N LEU A 54 -11.14 -17.89 -12.06
CA LEU A 54 -10.23 -16.77 -12.06
C LEU A 54 -10.31 -15.93 -10.77
N GLY A 55 -11.21 -16.25 -9.86
CA GLY A 55 -11.42 -15.48 -8.63
C GLY A 55 -12.05 -14.11 -8.89
N LEU A 56 -12.90 -14.03 -9.90
CA LEU A 56 -13.80 -12.92 -10.18
C LEU A 56 -15.21 -13.27 -9.68
N GLU A 57 -15.95 -12.28 -9.27
CA GLU A 57 -17.37 -12.44 -8.97
C GLU A 57 -18.17 -12.76 -10.23
N SER A 58 -19.35 -13.39 -10.07
CA SER A 58 -20.27 -13.59 -11.18
C SER A 58 -20.68 -12.25 -11.81
N LYS A 59 -21.14 -12.26 -13.06
CA LYS A 59 -21.61 -11.04 -13.73
C LYS A 59 -22.79 -10.39 -12.99
N ASP A 60 -23.64 -11.20 -12.39
CA ASP A 60 -24.84 -10.74 -11.69
C ASP A 60 -24.53 -10.11 -10.33
N TRP A 61 -23.32 -10.32 -9.82
CA TRP A 61 -22.90 -9.71 -8.57
C TRP A 61 -22.18 -8.35 -8.78
N SER A 62 -22.83 -7.41 -9.41
CA SER A 62 -22.45 -6.01 -9.30
C SER A 62 -22.68 -5.54 -7.86
N LEU A 63 -21.84 -4.60 -7.37
CA LEU A 63 -22.13 -3.92 -6.09
C LEU A 63 -23.54 -3.31 -6.19
N SER A 64 -24.40 -3.60 -5.21
CA SER A 64 -25.72 -2.97 -5.13
C SER A 64 -25.57 -1.44 -5.11
N ALA A 65 -26.63 -0.73 -5.51
CA ALA A 65 -26.62 0.73 -5.47
C ALA A 65 -26.33 1.26 -4.06
N ALA A 66 -26.86 0.59 -3.04
CA ALA A 66 -26.63 0.93 -1.63
C ALA A 66 -25.16 0.75 -1.22
N VAL A 67 -24.51 -0.37 -1.58
CA VAL A 67 -23.08 -0.60 -1.29
C VAL A 67 -22.20 0.42 -2.02
N ARG A 68 -22.54 0.80 -3.26
CA ARG A 68 -21.81 1.86 -3.99
C ARG A 68 -21.96 3.21 -3.31
N LEU A 69 -23.18 3.57 -2.89
CA LEU A 69 -23.45 4.83 -2.18
C LEU A 69 -22.69 4.87 -0.84
N ASN A 70 -22.83 3.82 -0.03
CA ASN A 70 -22.13 3.74 1.26
C ASN A 70 -20.61 3.76 1.10
N GLY A 71 -20.08 3.15 0.03
CA GLY A 71 -18.67 3.24 -0.34
C GLY A 71 -18.22 4.66 -0.67
N TRP A 72 -19.06 5.47 -1.32
CA TRP A 72 -18.78 6.89 -1.54
C TRP A 72 -18.93 7.71 -0.26
N ILE A 73 -19.93 7.44 0.57
CA ILE A 73 -20.09 8.09 1.88
C ILE A 73 -18.83 7.84 2.73
N ALA A 74 -18.38 6.58 2.85
CA ALA A 74 -17.17 6.24 3.58
C ALA A 74 -15.93 7.00 3.02
N THR A 75 -15.80 7.07 1.69
CA THR A 75 -14.70 7.79 1.03
C THR A 75 -14.74 9.29 1.32
N THR A 76 -15.91 9.90 1.22
CA THR A 76 -16.08 11.34 1.46
C THR A 76 -15.84 11.69 2.92
N VAL A 77 -16.43 10.93 3.86
CA VAL A 77 -16.26 11.17 5.29
C VAL A 77 -14.79 11.07 5.72
N THR A 78 -14.12 10.00 5.31
CA THR A 78 -12.68 9.81 5.65
C THR A 78 -11.78 10.81 4.93
N GLY A 79 -12.11 11.20 3.70
CA GLY A 79 -11.40 12.23 2.95
C GLY A 79 -11.54 13.62 3.58
N VAL A 80 -12.75 14.00 3.99
CA VAL A 80 -13.01 15.28 4.70
C VAL A 80 -12.28 15.27 6.05
N LEU A 81 -12.39 14.20 6.83
CA LEU A 81 -11.64 14.07 8.08
C LEU A 81 -10.13 14.24 7.84
N ALA A 82 -9.59 13.54 6.86
CA ALA A 82 -8.17 13.66 6.50
C ALA A 82 -7.79 15.08 6.09
N ALA A 83 -8.64 15.78 5.34
CA ALA A 83 -8.41 17.17 4.94
C ALA A 83 -8.41 18.11 6.16
N LEU A 84 -9.41 17.99 7.03
CA LEU A 84 -9.46 18.79 8.25
C LEU A 84 -8.21 18.61 9.10
N MET A 85 -7.80 17.36 9.34
CA MET A 85 -6.62 17.07 10.16
C MET A 85 -5.32 17.57 9.55
N ARG A 86 -5.20 17.67 8.22
CA ARG A 86 -3.97 18.06 7.54
C ARG A 86 -3.89 19.54 7.24
N PHE A 87 -5.01 20.21 6.93
CA PHE A 87 -5.00 21.61 6.53
C PHE A 87 -5.22 22.59 7.68
N ILE A 88 -5.93 22.20 8.77
CA ILE A 88 -6.12 23.09 9.92
C ILE A 88 -4.78 23.32 10.62
N GLY A 89 -4.38 24.59 10.73
CA GLY A 89 -3.12 24.98 11.35
C GLY A 89 -1.87 24.50 10.58
N LEU A 90 -1.96 24.25 9.27
CA LEU A 90 -0.84 23.72 8.46
C LEU A 90 0.37 24.68 8.41
N GLY A 91 0.14 25.99 8.49
CA GLY A 91 1.21 27.01 8.53
C GLY A 91 1.99 27.07 9.85
N HIS A 92 1.66 26.24 10.84
CA HIS A 92 2.37 26.21 12.12
C HIS A 92 3.27 24.97 12.22
N PRO A 93 4.50 25.13 12.74
CA PRO A 93 5.22 26.38 13.00
C PRO A 93 5.69 27.06 11.71
N HIS A 94 5.86 28.39 11.77
CA HIS A 94 6.35 29.17 10.64
C HIS A 94 7.89 29.21 10.64
N SER A 95 8.48 28.05 10.34
CA SER A 95 9.93 27.85 10.22
C SER A 95 10.19 26.63 9.34
N LEU A 96 11.37 26.54 8.75
CA LEU A 96 11.83 25.32 8.08
C LEU A 96 12.20 24.29 9.15
N MET A 97 11.67 23.07 9.02
CA MET A 97 11.87 21.98 9.96
C MET A 97 12.58 20.81 9.29
N PHE A 98 13.56 20.22 9.98
CA PHE A 98 14.24 19.02 9.52
C PHE A 98 14.74 19.17 8.07
N ASP A 99 14.43 18.23 7.18
CA ASP A 99 14.85 18.28 5.77
C ASP A 99 14.09 19.33 4.92
N GLU A 100 13.12 20.09 5.46
CA GLU A 100 12.58 21.28 4.79
C GLU A 100 13.66 22.28 4.41
N ILE A 101 14.75 22.37 5.21
CA ILE A 101 15.92 23.21 4.93
C ILE A 101 16.60 22.89 3.57
N TYR A 102 16.39 21.68 3.05
CA TYR A 102 16.87 21.27 1.73
C TYR A 102 15.74 21.32 0.71
N TYR A 103 14.68 20.51 0.90
CA TYR A 103 13.68 20.28 -0.14
C TYR A 103 12.82 21.49 -0.48
N VAL A 104 12.50 22.34 0.49
CA VAL A 104 11.71 23.56 0.26
C VAL A 104 12.55 24.59 -0.51
N LYS A 105 13.81 24.77 -0.14
CA LYS A 105 14.72 25.68 -0.85
C LYS A 105 15.04 25.19 -2.27
N ASP A 106 15.28 23.88 -2.44
CA ASP A 106 15.45 23.26 -3.75
C ASP A 106 14.20 23.42 -4.63
N ALA A 107 13.01 23.25 -4.03
CA ALA A 107 11.74 23.45 -4.72
C ALA A 107 11.55 24.88 -5.19
N TYR A 108 11.91 25.87 -4.36
CA TYR A 108 11.89 27.28 -4.77
C TYR A 108 12.87 27.53 -5.92
N ALA A 109 14.12 27.03 -5.80
CA ALA A 109 15.14 27.18 -6.84
C ALA A 109 14.69 26.58 -8.18
N LEU A 110 14.07 25.38 -8.17
CA LEU A 110 13.51 24.74 -9.36
C LEU A 110 12.48 25.61 -10.09
N TRP A 111 11.59 26.25 -9.36
CA TRP A 111 10.57 27.11 -9.97
C TRP A 111 11.13 28.46 -10.41
N HIS A 112 12.20 28.95 -9.77
CA HIS A 112 12.81 30.26 -10.08
C HIS A 112 13.88 30.16 -11.17
N ASN A 113 14.84 29.24 -11.04
CA ASN A 113 15.99 29.08 -11.94
C ASN A 113 15.79 27.95 -12.98
N GLY A 114 14.78 27.07 -12.79
CA GLY A 114 14.57 25.87 -13.60
C GLY A 114 15.41 24.66 -13.15
N TYR A 115 16.29 24.83 -12.15
CA TYR A 115 17.14 23.77 -11.58
C TYR A 115 17.45 24.07 -10.12
N GLU A 116 17.84 23.04 -9.38
CA GLU A 116 18.28 23.19 -8.00
C GLU A 116 19.58 24.00 -7.95
N SER A 117 19.60 25.03 -7.12
CA SER A 117 20.72 25.96 -6.99
C SER A 117 21.20 26.06 -5.57
N THR A 118 22.46 26.43 -5.38
CA THR A 118 23.05 26.67 -4.07
C THR A 118 22.46 27.91 -3.40
N TRP A 119 22.57 27.98 -2.09
CA TRP A 119 22.10 29.08 -1.27
C TRP A 119 23.24 29.63 -0.43
N ALA A 120 23.26 30.95 -0.22
CA ALA A 120 24.21 31.59 0.68
C ALA A 120 24.08 31.09 2.12
N ALA A 121 25.12 31.19 2.91
CA ALA A 121 25.10 30.83 4.32
C ALA A 121 23.98 31.57 5.07
N LYS A 122 23.35 30.90 6.06
CA LYS A 122 22.25 31.43 6.87
C LYS A 122 20.94 31.73 6.10
N SER A 123 20.74 31.13 4.95
CA SER A 123 19.53 31.33 4.14
C SER A 123 18.27 30.73 4.74
N ASP A 124 18.37 29.84 5.73
CA ASP A 124 17.19 29.14 6.29
C ASP A 124 16.26 30.09 7.03
N GLU A 125 16.80 30.95 7.89
CA GLU A 125 16.04 31.96 8.62
C GLU A 125 15.52 33.06 7.67
N LEU A 126 16.35 33.47 6.70
CA LEU A 126 15.95 34.44 5.69
C LEU A 126 14.80 33.91 4.82
N PHE A 127 14.87 32.65 4.39
CA PHE A 127 13.80 32.01 3.62
C PHE A 127 12.49 32.00 4.40
N ALA A 128 12.51 31.55 5.67
CA ALA A 128 11.33 31.53 6.52
C ALA A 128 10.76 32.93 6.78
N SER A 129 11.59 33.99 6.77
CA SER A 129 11.13 35.38 6.86
C SER A 129 10.65 35.99 5.54
N GLY A 130 10.59 35.19 4.44
CA GLY A 130 10.17 35.65 3.12
C GLY A 130 11.26 36.35 2.31
N SER A 131 12.52 36.26 2.71
CA SER A 131 13.66 36.81 1.94
C SER A 131 14.37 35.70 1.17
N PHE A 132 14.39 35.80 -0.13
CA PHE A 132 15.00 34.81 -1.05
C PHE A 132 16.33 35.30 -1.65
N SER A 133 16.91 36.36 -1.09
CA SER A 133 18.13 37.00 -1.60
C SER A 133 19.39 36.13 -1.53
N GLY A 134 19.31 35.02 -0.77
CA GLY A 134 20.40 34.04 -0.69
C GLY A 134 20.47 33.04 -1.84
N LEU A 135 19.48 32.99 -2.74
CA LEU A 135 19.50 32.09 -3.90
C LEU A 135 20.62 32.49 -4.88
N THR A 136 21.41 31.52 -5.32
CA THR A 136 22.45 31.73 -6.34
C THR A 136 22.03 31.10 -7.67
N HIS A 137 22.87 31.28 -8.71
CA HIS A 137 22.72 30.61 -10.01
C HIS A 137 23.65 29.41 -10.18
N GLU A 138 24.37 29.00 -9.14
CA GLU A 138 25.23 27.83 -9.18
C GLU A 138 24.41 26.56 -8.94
N GLY A 139 24.54 25.57 -9.84
CA GLY A 139 23.82 24.29 -9.74
C GLY A 139 24.21 23.53 -8.48
N SER A 140 23.19 23.11 -7.72
CA SER A 140 23.36 22.36 -6.48
C SER A 140 23.28 20.86 -6.73
N PHE A 141 24.20 20.10 -6.10
CA PHE A 141 24.07 18.65 -6.01
C PHE A 141 22.93 18.29 -5.06
N VAL A 142 21.97 17.54 -5.56
CA VAL A 142 20.86 17.03 -4.76
C VAL A 142 20.69 15.52 -4.98
N VAL A 143 20.32 14.81 -3.91
CA VAL A 143 20.40 13.35 -3.87
C VAL A 143 19.14 12.64 -4.32
N HIS A 144 18.06 13.36 -4.59
CA HIS A 144 16.75 12.79 -4.99
C HIS A 144 16.24 13.41 -6.27
N PRO A 145 15.49 12.66 -7.09
CA PRO A 145 14.85 13.17 -8.30
C PRO A 145 13.96 14.38 -8.05
N GLN A 146 13.64 15.12 -9.11
CA GLN A 146 13.05 16.46 -9.01
C GLN A 146 11.56 16.50 -8.71
N LEU A 147 10.78 15.43 -9.04
CA LEU A 147 9.31 15.49 -9.05
C LEU A 147 8.72 15.94 -7.70
N GLY A 148 9.21 15.42 -6.57
CA GLY A 148 8.70 15.80 -5.26
C GLY A 148 8.94 17.27 -4.93
N LYS A 149 10.08 17.81 -5.36
CA LYS A 149 10.42 19.22 -5.20
C LYS A 149 9.56 20.12 -6.12
N TRP A 150 9.29 19.68 -7.35
CA TRP A 150 8.31 20.34 -8.22
C TRP A 150 6.92 20.41 -7.59
N LEU A 151 6.47 19.34 -6.90
CA LEU A 151 5.17 19.34 -6.22
C LEU A 151 5.17 20.28 -5.02
N ILE A 152 6.21 20.30 -4.18
CA ILE A 152 6.34 21.26 -3.08
C ILE A 152 6.31 22.70 -3.64
N GLY A 153 7.09 22.97 -4.68
CA GLY A 153 7.14 24.28 -5.33
C GLY A 153 5.81 24.70 -5.94
N LEU A 154 5.01 23.76 -6.47
CA LEU A 154 3.66 24.06 -6.95
C LEU A 154 2.78 24.64 -5.82
N GLY A 155 2.89 24.10 -4.60
CA GLY A 155 2.20 24.67 -3.45
C GLY A 155 2.65 26.11 -3.15
N MET A 156 3.95 26.39 -3.25
CA MET A 156 4.47 27.76 -3.10
C MET A 156 4.00 28.71 -4.20
N GLN A 157 3.87 28.23 -5.44
CA GLN A 157 3.31 29.06 -6.53
C GLN A 157 1.84 29.42 -6.32
N LEU A 158 1.07 28.51 -5.72
CA LEU A 158 -0.36 28.70 -5.50
C LEU A 158 -0.69 29.54 -4.25
N PHE A 159 0.14 29.44 -3.20
CA PHE A 159 -0.19 29.97 -1.87
C PHE A 159 0.90 30.89 -1.29
N GLY A 160 1.92 31.23 -2.08
CA GLY A 160 3.04 32.07 -1.69
C GLY A 160 4.22 31.29 -1.08
N PRO A 161 5.47 31.57 -1.54
CA PRO A 161 6.67 30.96 -1.00
C PRO A 161 7.06 31.50 0.39
N GLU A 162 6.56 32.67 0.76
CA GLU A 162 6.75 33.30 2.08
C GLU A 162 5.91 32.64 3.19
N SER A 163 4.99 31.75 2.82
CA SER A 163 4.08 31.08 3.74
C SER A 163 4.45 29.61 3.93
N SER A 164 4.61 29.19 5.18
CA SER A 164 4.76 27.76 5.50
C SER A 164 3.56 26.91 5.08
N PHE A 165 2.39 27.50 4.96
CA PHE A 165 1.26 26.86 4.32
C PHE A 165 1.57 26.53 2.85
N GLY A 166 2.23 27.43 2.11
CA GLY A 166 2.57 27.25 0.71
C GLY A 166 3.42 26.00 0.47
N TRP A 167 4.53 25.84 1.16
CA TRP A 167 5.41 24.67 0.93
C TRP A 167 4.89 23.35 1.54
N ARG A 168 3.87 23.38 2.43
CA ARG A 168 3.24 22.20 3.02
C ARG A 168 1.92 21.81 2.37
N ALA A 169 1.32 22.67 1.53
CA ALA A 169 -0.01 22.43 0.95
C ALA A 169 -0.07 21.17 0.08
N MET A 170 0.93 20.94 -0.78
CA MET A 170 0.93 19.77 -1.66
C MET A 170 1.25 18.47 -0.93
N PRO A 171 2.19 18.40 0.04
CA PRO A 171 2.29 17.28 0.98
C PRO A 171 0.97 16.96 1.68
N ALA A 172 0.24 17.98 2.18
CA ALA A 172 -1.06 17.78 2.82
C ALA A 172 -2.10 17.20 1.85
N LEU A 173 -2.16 17.72 0.64
CA LEU A 173 -3.04 17.19 -0.42
C LEU A 173 -2.70 15.74 -0.77
N ALA A 174 -1.41 15.39 -0.87
CA ALA A 174 -0.96 14.02 -1.12
C ALA A 174 -1.39 13.07 0.00
N GLY A 175 -1.28 13.50 1.26
CA GLY A 175 -1.76 12.73 2.42
C GLY A 175 -3.27 12.50 2.38
N VAL A 176 -4.08 13.52 2.07
CA VAL A 176 -5.54 13.38 1.88
C VAL A 176 -5.85 12.42 0.74
N ALA A 177 -5.19 12.59 -0.41
CA ALA A 177 -5.38 11.74 -1.58
C ALA A 177 -5.01 10.28 -1.29
N THR A 178 -4.00 10.03 -0.46
CA THR A 178 -3.62 8.68 -0.02
C THR A 178 -4.73 8.03 0.81
N VAL A 179 -5.35 8.77 1.74
CA VAL A 179 -6.50 8.28 2.53
C VAL A 179 -7.68 7.93 1.63
N VAL A 180 -8.05 8.82 0.71
CA VAL A 180 -9.12 8.59 -0.27
C VAL A 180 -8.81 7.35 -1.12
N LEU A 181 -7.59 7.27 -1.62
CA LEU A 181 -7.16 6.17 -2.50
C LEU A 181 -7.13 4.82 -1.76
N LEU A 182 -6.64 4.79 -0.50
CA LEU A 182 -6.67 3.58 0.32
C LEU A 182 -8.10 3.13 0.61
N THR A 183 -9.01 4.07 0.93
CA THR A 183 -10.43 3.77 1.13
C THR A 183 -11.04 3.10 -0.13
N ARG A 184 -10.74 3.66 -1.32
CA ARG A 184 -11.22 3.10 -2.60
C ARG A 184 -10.57 1.76 -2.93
N LEU A 185 -9.26 1.60 -2.64
CA LEU A 185 -8.55 0.34 -2.80
C LEU A 185 -9.16 -0.75 -1.91
N THR A 186 -9.37 -0.45 -0.63
CA THR A 186 -9.96 -1.38 0.33
C THR A 186 -11.39 -1.78 -0.07
N LEU A 187 -12.22 -0.82 -0.51
CA LEU A 187 -13.56 -1.13 -1.02
C LEU A 187 -13.50 -2.10 -2.22
N ARG A 188 -12.53 -1.91 -3.11
CA ARG A 188 -12.35 -2.77 -4.27
C ARG A 188 -11.92 -4.18 -3.89
N LEU A 189 -11.00 -4.30 -2.92
CA LEU A 189 -10.50 -5.59 -2.45
C LEU A 189 -11.56 -6.37 -1.64
N THR A 190 -12.35 -5.68 -0.82
CA THR A 190 -13.22 -6.31 0.19
C THR A 190 -14.70 -6.23 -0.13
N ARG A 191 -15.12 -5.31 -1.01
CA ARG A 191 -16.52 -4.96 -1.32
C ARG A 191 -17.32 -4.49 -0.10
N SER A 192 -16.64 -4.16 0.99
CA SER A 192 -17.22 -3.71 2.23
C SER A 192 -16.98 -2.21 2.44
N PRO A 193 -18.03 -1.37 2.41
CA PRO A 193 -17.93 0.04 2.79
C PRO A 193 -17.42 0.23 4.21
N LEU A 194 -17.77 -0.68 5.13
CA LEU A 194 -17.30 -0.67 6.51
C LEU A 194 -15.77 -0.81 6.58
N LEU A 195 -15.21 -1.83 5.91
CA LEU A 195 -13.76 -2.04 5.88
C LEU A 195 -13.04 -0.90 5.15
N ALA A 196 -13.66 -0.37 4.10
CA ALA A 196 -13.12 0.79 3.38
C ALA A 196 -13.05 2.02 4.28
N GLY A 197 -14.14 2.34 4.99
CA GLY A 197 -14.18 3.44 5.95
C GLY A 197 -13.20 3.25 7.11
N LEU A 198 -13.07 2.01 7.60
CA LEU A 198 -12.10 1.66 8.63
C LEU A 198 -10.65 1.92 8.16
N ALA A 199 -10.30 1.49 6.95
CA ALA A 199 -8.98 1.76 6.38
C ALA A 199 -8.70 3.26 6.24
N GLY A 200 -9.68 4.01 5.73
CA GLY A 200 -9.56 5.47 5.60
C GLY A 200 -9.43 6.17 6.96
N LEU A 201 -10.22 5.77 7.95
CA LEU A 201 -10.15 6.32 9.30
C LEU A 201 -8.79 6.06 9.94
N LEU A 202 -8.34 4.80 9.97
CA LEU A 202 -7.09 4.41 10.62
C LEU A 202 -5.87 5.08 9.98
N LEU A 203 -5.86 5.27 8.65
CA LEU A 203 -4.80 6.02 7.97
C LEU A 203 -4.92 7.53 8.23
N ALA A 204 -6.14 8.08 8.31
CA ALA A 204 -6.34 9.50 8.58
C ALA A 204 -5.77 9.92 9.94
N ILE A 205 -5.90 9.03 10.95
CA ILE A 205 -5.44 9.23 12.33
C ILE A 205 -4.08 8.56 12.63
N ASP A 206 -3.35 8.08 11.63
CA ASP A 206 -1.99 7.59 11.82
C ASP A 206 -1.01 8.76 11.91
N GLY A 207 -0.18 8.75 12.95
CA GLY A 207 0.70 9.88 13.22
C GLY A 207 1.86 10.04 12.24
N VAL A 208 2.42 8.94 11.69
CA VAL A 208 3.47 9.05 10.65
C VAL A 208 2.87 9.68 9.40
N ASN A 209 1.72 9.18 8.92
CA ASN A 209 1.09 9.75 7.73
C ASN A 209 0.64 11.20 7.95
N LEU A 210 0.16 11.51 9.14
CA LEU A 210 -0.29 12.85 9.48
C LEU A 210 0.87 13.85 9.53
N THR A 211 1.94 13.56 10.28
CA THR A 211 3.10 14.47 10.43
C THR A 211 3.81 14.68 9.11
N GLU A 212 4.07 13.60 8.35
CA GLU A 212 4.69 13.68 7.02
C GLU A 212 3.85 14.45 5.99
N SER A 213 2.53 14.46 6.16
CA SER A 213 1.63 15.26 5.32
C SER A 213 1.65 16.76 5.69
N ARG A 214 2.19 17.12 6.85
CA ARG A 214 2.18 18.50 7.38
C ARG A 214 3.55 19.15 7.35
N ILE A 215 4.51 18.52 6.68
CA ILE A 215 5.88 18.98 6.52
C ILE A 215 6.29 18.87 5.04
N GLY A 216 7.12 19.78 4.58
CA GLY A 216 7.60 19.86 3.18
C GLY A 216 8.66 18.80 2.86
N LEU A 217 8.33 17.51 3.08
CA LEU A 217 9.20 16.37 2.77
C LEU A 217 8.72 15.61 1.53
N LEU A 218 9.61 14.78 0.98
CA LEU A 218 9.34 14.03 -0.25
C LEU A 218 8.57 12.73 0.02
N ASP A 219 8.68 12.17 1.22
CA ASP A 219 8.31 10.79 1.53
C ASP A 219 6.80 10.52 1.47
N VAL A 220 5.97 11.50 1.81
CA VAL A 220 4.50 11.38 1.69
C VAL A 220 4.05 11.14 0.24
N PHE A 221 4.76 11.73 -0.75
CA PHE A 221 4.45 11.51 -2.17
C PHE A 221 4.77 10.07 -2.60
N ILE A 222 5.80 9.42 -2.00
CA ILE A 222 6.06 8.00 -2.25
C ILE A 222 4.87 7.17 -1.79
N GLY A 223 4.37 7.40 -0.59
CA GLY A 223 3.19 6.71 -0.05
C GLY A 223 1.97 6.84 -0.96
N PHE A 224 1.74 8.05 -1.50
CA PHE A 224 0.66 8.31 -2.44
C PHE A 224 0.84 7.55 -3.77
N PHE A 225 1.97 7.72 -4.45
CA PHE A 225 2.19 7.09 -5.76
C PHE A 225 2.34 5.56 -5.66
N ALA A 226 2.89 5.05 -4.56
CA ALA A 226 2.93 3.61 -4.29
C ALA A 226 1.51 3.02 -4.12
N THR A 227 0.64 3.71 -3.37
CA THR A 227 -0.76 3.31 -3.22
C THR A 227 -1.50 3.36 -4.55
N LEU A 228 -1.25 4.39 -5.37
CA LEU A 228 -1.78 4.51 -6.73
C LEU A 228 -1.29 3.38 -7.64
N THR A 229 -0.01 3.02 -7.55
CA THR A 229 0.57 1.87 -8.29
C THR A 229 -0.20 0.59 -7.97
N VAL A 230 -0.44 0.31 -6.69
CA VAL A 230 -1.16 -0.91 -6.27
C VAL A 230 -2.65 -0.83 -6.64
N TYR A 231 -3.27 0.34 -6.58
CA TYR A 231 -4.65 0.51 -7.06
C TYR A 231 -4.77 0.19 -8.55
N CYS A 232 -3.89 0.71 -9.39
CA CYS A 232 -3.84 0.43 -10.82
C CYS A 232 -3.54 -1.05 -11.09
N LEU A 233 -2.63 -1.66 -10.34
CA LEU A 233 -2.28 -3.07 -10.41
C LEU A 233 -3.50 -3.98 -10.13
N VAL A 234 -4.28 -3.67 -9.10
CA VAL A 234 -5.52 -4.41 -8.78
C VAL A 234 -6.55 -4.27 -9.90
N ARG A 235 -6.69 -3.06 -10.47
CA ARG A 235 -7.55 -2.82 -11.64
C ARG A 235 -7.10 -3.61 -12.87
N ASP A 236 -5.79 -3.70 -13.10
CA ASP A 236 -5.24 -4.49 -14.19
C ASP A 236 -5.51 -5.98 -14.01
N ARG A 237 -5.35 -6.51 -12.78
CA ARG A 237 -5.68 -7.90 -12.48
C ARG A 237 -7.14 -8.22 -12.80
N GLU A 238 -8.07 -7.37 -12.37
CA GLU A 238 -9.50 -7.55 -12.67
C GLU A 238 -9.75 -7.51 -14.18
N TRP A 239 -9.28 -6.47 -14.84
CA TRP A 239 -9.44 -6.27 -16.27
C TRP A 239 -8.86 -7.43 -17.09
N SER A 240 -7.64 -7.86 -16.79
CA SER A 240 -6.97 -8.97 -17.48
C SER A 240 -7.74 -10.28 -17.34
N ARG A 241 -8.21 -10.57 -16.13
CA ARG A 241 -8.98 -11.80 -15.87
C ARG A 241 -10.37 -11.81 -16.49
N GLU A 242 -11.03 -10.65 -16.50
CA GLU A 242 -12.30 -10.50 -17.24
C GLU A 242 -12.14 -10.74 -18.74
N ARG A 243 -11.02 -10.28 -19.33
CA ARG A 243 -10.71 -10.56 -20.72
C ARG A 243 -10.46 -12.04 -20.96
N ILE A 244 -9.64 -12.69 -20.12
CA ILE A 244 -9.39 -14.13 -20.21
C ILE A 244 -10.71 -14.92 -20.12
N ALA A 245 -11.61 -14.57 -19.20
CA ALA A 245 -12.90 -15.26 -19.06
C ALA A 245 -13.75 -15.14 -20.33
N ARG A 246 -13.88 -13.93 -20.88
CA ARG A 246 -14.66 -13.68 -22.11
C ARG A 246 -14.07 -14.38 -23.35
N ASP A 247 -12.75 -14.29 -23.52
CA ASP A 247 -12.09 -14.82 -24.70
C ASP A 247 -12.03 -16.36 -24.72
N LEU A 248 -12.12 -17.00 -23.56
CA LEU A 248 -12.16 -18.47 -23.44
C LEU A 248 -13.56 -19.04 -23.28
N ALA A 249 -14.60 -18.21 -23.16
CA ALA A 249 -15.99 -18.68 -23.15
C ALA A 249 -16.34 -19.37 -24.49
N GLY A 250 -17.07 -20.49 -24.42
CA GLY A 250 -17.41 -21.32 -25.59
C GLY A 250 -16.24 -22.14 -26.15
N THR A 251 -15.01 -22.08 -25.53
CA THR A 251 -13.87 -22.88 -26.00
C THR A 251 -13.66 -24.13 -25.17
N ALA A 252 -13.09 -25.17 -25.77
CA ALA A 252 -12.72 -26.39 -25.07
C ALA A 252 -11.53 -26.17 -24.10
N VAL A 253 -11.38 -27.05 -23.11
CA VAL A 253 -10.22 -27.07 -22.20
C VAL A 253 -8.93 -27.29 -23.01
N GLY A 254 -7.86 -26.59 -22.64
CA GLY A 254 -6.55 -26.71 -23.31
C GLY A 254 -6.34 -25.75 -24.49
N HIS A 255 -7.29 -24.84 -24.77
CA HIS A 255 -7.04 -23.77 -25.75
C HIS A 255 -5.97 -22.79 -25.26
N LEU A 256 -5.24 -22.19 -26.21
CA LEU A 256 -4.34 -21.08 -25.93
C LEU A 256 -5.15 -19.86 -25.51
N ALA A 257 -4.72 -19.21 -24.44
CA ALA A 257 -5.36 -17.96 -24.04
C ALA A 257 -4.96 -16.83 -25.01
N PRO A 258 -5.91 -16.01 -25.49
CA PRO A 258 -5.62 -14.93 -26.42
C PRO A 258 -4.60 -13.95 -25.85
N ARG A 259 -3.74 -13.46 -26.74
CA ARG A 259 -2.66 -12.49 -26.47
C ARG A 259 -2.97 -11.17 -27.15
N GLY A 260 -2.28 -10.11 -26.76
CA GLY A 260 -2.29 -8.86 -27.54
C GLY A 260 -3.22 -7.75 -27.03
N HIS A 261 -3.91 -7.91 -25.91
CA HIS A 261 -4.69 -6.81 -25.33
C HIS A 261 -3.80 -5.67 -24.83
N LEU A 262 -4.26 -4.43 -24.98
CA LEU A 262 -3.50 -3.23 -24.62
C LEU A 262 -3.20 -3.12 -23.12
N ARG A 263 -4.01 -3.70 -22.23
CA ARG A 263 -3.87 -3.63 -20.74
C ARG A 263 -3.65 -2.20 -20.23
N PRO A 264 -4.63 -1.30 -20.37
CA PRO A 264 -4.45 0.12 -20.02
C PRO A 264 -4.13 0.33 -18.54
N TRP A 265 -4.64 -0.53 -17.66
CA TRP A 265 -4.33 -0.46 -16.24
C TRP A 265 -2.90 -0.88 -15.91
N LEU A 266 -2.30 -1.77 -16.71
CA LEU A 266 -0.89 -2.13 -16.55
C LEU A 266 0.03 -0.99 -16.99
N LEU A 267 -0.34 -0.27 -18.06
CA LEU A 267 0.35 0.97 -18.46
C LEU A 267 0.24 2.05 -17.36
N ALA A 268 -0.97 2.20 -16.78
CA ALA A 268 -1.17 3.11 -15.65
C ALA A 268 -0.36 2.69 -14.41
N THR A 269 -0.23 1.39 -14.16
CA THR A 269 0.65 0.85 -13.09
C THR A 269 2.10 1.23 -13.35
N GLY A 270 2.58 1.07 -14.58
CA GLY A 270 3.94 1.48 -14.98
C GLY A 270 4.17 2.98 -14.80
N ALA A 271 3.20 3.80 -15.20
CA ALA A 271 3.27 5.25 -15.04
C ALA A 271 3.31 5.67 -13.55
N ALA A 272 2.42 5.10 -12.71
CA ALA A 272 2.39 5.38 -11.28
C ALA A 272 3.68 4.93 -10.57
N ALA A 273 4.23 3.77 -10.95
CA ALA A 273 5.53 3.30 -10.44
C ALA A 273 6.68 4.21 -10.90
N GLY A 274 6.64 4.70 -12.15
CA GLY A 274 7.58 5.70 -12.65
C GLY A 274 7.54 7.00 -11.85
N LEU A 275 6.34 7.50 -11.51
CA LEU A 275 6.16 8.64 -10.62
C LEU A 275 6.73 8.37 -9.22
N THR A 276 6.55 7.15 -8.68
CA THR A 276 7.16 6.74 -7.40
C THR A 276 8.68 6.81 -7.47
N CYS A 277 9.29 6.29 -8.55
CA CYS A 277 10.73 6.38 -8.78
C CYS A 277 11.22 7.83 -8.93
N SER A 278 10.39 8.71 -9.52
CA SER A 278 10.69 10.13 -9.72
C SER A 278 10.65 10.96 -8.42
N ILE A 279 10.18 10.38 -7.32
CA ILE A 279 10.32 10.95 -5.97
C ILE A 279 11.61 10.45 -5.31
N LYS A 280 11.77 9.12 -5.16
CA LYS A 280 12.96 8.47 -4.60
C LYS A 280 13.18 7.10 -5.26
N TRP A 281 14.43 6.68 -5.35
CA TRP A 281 14.81 5.41 -6.00
C TRP A 281 14.30 4.14 -5.27
N SER A 282 13.83 4.26 -4.04
CA SER A 282 13.10 3.16 -3.38
C SER A 282 11.88 2.67 -4.20
N GLY A 283 11.32 3.50 -5.06
CA GLY A 283 10.29 3.12 -6.03
C GLY A 283 10.71 2.01 -7.01
N LEU A 284 12.01 1.83 -7.29
CA LEU A 284 12.52 0.76 -8.15
C LEU A 284 12.25 -0.63 -7.56
N TYR A 285 12.38 -0.79 -6.25
CA TYR A 285 12.05 -2.05 -5.58
C TYR A 285 10.56 -2.37 -5.65
N LEU A 286 9.71 -1.33 -5.53
CA LEU A 286 8.27 -1.51 -5.72
C LEU A 286 7.95 -1.91 -7.16
N LEU A 287 8.55 -1.27 -8.17
CA LEU A 287 8.37 -1.61 -9.58
C LEU A 287 8.78 -3.06 -9.86
N ALA A 288 9.92 -3.52 -9.33
CA ALA A 288 10.39 -4.89 -9.46
C ALA A 288 9.42 -5.88 -8.80
N ALA A 289 9.00 -5.62 -7.56
CA ALA A 289 8.07 -6.46 -6.83
C ALA A 289 6.71 -6.57 -7.54
N VAL A 290 6.18 -5.45 -8.05
CA VAL A 290 4.96 -5.38 -8.85
C VAL A 290 5.10 -6.19 -10.14
N GLY A 291 6.22 -6.06 -10.84
CA GLY A 291 6.49 -6.82 -12.07
C GLY A 291 6.46 -8.34 -11.82
N ILE A 292 7.12 -8.81 -10.75
CA ILE A 292 7.08 -10.22 -10.34
C ILE A 292 5.65 -10.65 -10.01
N LEU A 293 4.90 -9.84 -9.24
CA LEU A 293 3.54 -10.17 -8.85
C LEU A 293 2.60 -10.28 -10.06
N VAL A 294 2.75 -9.42 -11.08
CA VAL A 294 1.99 -9.50 -12.34
C VAL A 294 2.25 -10.84 -13.03
N VAL A 295 3.52 -11.25 -13.15
CA VAL A 295 3.88 -12.53 -13.78
C VAL A 295 3.29 -13.71 -13.01
N VAL A 296 3.35 -13.70 -11.67
CA VAL A 296 2.76 -14.73 -10.81
C VAL A 296 1.25 -14.77 -10.97
N TRP A 297 0.58 -13.63 -11.00
CA TRP A 297 -0.87 -13.55 -11.16
C TRP A 297 -1.34 -14.00 -12.54
N ASP A 298 -0.65 -13.62 -13.62
CA ASP A 298 -0.97 -14.03 -14.97
C ASP A 298 -0.76 -15.55 -15.18
N THR A 299 0.37 -16.08 -14.69
CA THR A 299 0.67 -17.51 -14.74
C THR A 299 -0.36 -18.33 -13.95
N THR A 300 -0.74 -17.85 -12.75
CA THR A 300 -1.77 -18.48 -11.93
C THR A 300 -3.14 -18.44 -12.61
N ALA A 301 -3.48 -17.35 -13.31
CA ALA A 301 -4.73 -17.25 -14.05
C ALA A 301 -4.82 -18.32 -15.16
N LEU A 302 -3.75 -18.47 -15.95
CA LEU A 302 -3.67 -19.48 -17.01
C LEU A 302 -3.73 -20.92 -16.47
N TYR A 303 -3.05 -21.18 -15.34
CA TYR A 303 -3.14 -22.47 -14.65
C TYR A 303 -4.58 -22.80 -14.22
N ARG A 304 -5.28 -21.84 -13.60
CA ARG A 304 -6.65 -22.03 -13.10
C ARG A 304 -7.67 -22.30 -14.22
N VAL A 305 -7.49 -21.70 -15.39
CA VAL A 305 -8.35 -21.97 -16.56
C VAL A 305 -7.86 -23.16 -17.38
N LYS A 306 -6.87 -23.91 -16.91
CA LYS A 306 -6.29 -25.07 -17.61
C LYS A 306 -5.89 -24.74 -19.06
N ALA A 307 -5.27 -23.57 -19.27
CA ALA A 307 -4.73 -23.20 -20.58
C ALA A 307 -3.57 -24.14 -20.99
N ARG A 308 -3.44 -24.40 -22.30
CA ARG A 308 -2.32 -25.17 -22.83
C ARG A 308 -1.01 -24.40 -22.59
N VAL A 309 0.06 -25.10 -22.17
CA VAL A 309 1.40 -24.53 -21.91
C VAL A 309 1.38 -23.31 -20.95
N TRP A 310 0.46 -23.31 -19.98
CA TRP A 310 0.21 -22.20 -19.04
C TRP A 310 1.48 -21.61 -18.40
N LEU A 311 2.47 -22.45 -18.06
CA LEU A 311 3.70 -21.99 -17.40
C LEU A 311 4.57 -21.18 -18.36
N LEU A 312 4.87 -21.74 -19.53
CA LEU A 312 5.70 -21.07 -20.53
C LEU A 312 5.03 -19.79 -21.04
N GLU A 313 3.72 -19.87 -21.30
CA GLU A 313 2.97 -18.70 -21.73
C GLU A 313 2.90 -17.62 -20.64
N GLY A 314 2.63 -18.00 -19.40
CA GLY A 314 2.55 -17.08 -18.28
C GLY A 314 3.86 -16.38 -17.97
N VAL A 315 4.95 -17.16 -17.84
CA VAL A 315 6.26 -16.63 -17.44
C VAL A 315 6.93 -15.90 -18.61
N ILE A 316 6.97 -16.50 -19.81
CA ILE A 316 7.73 -15.92 -20.93
C ILE A 316 6.87 -14.92 -21.71
N ALA A 317 5.80 -15.38 -22.37
CA ALA A 317 5.08 -14.51 -23.30
C ALA A 317 4.35 -13.36 -22.59
N ARG A 318 3.63 -13.65 -21.48
CA ARG A 318 2.96 -12.62 -20.70
C ARG A 318 3.93 -11.83 -19.84
N GLY A 319 5.02 -12.46 -19.35
CA GLY A 319 6.07 -11.79 -18.60
C GLY A 319 6.79 -10.75 -19.45
N ILE A 320 7.20 -11.06 -20.68
CA ILE A 320 7.77 -10.08 -21.62
C ILE A 320 6.73 -8.98 -21.91
N GLY A 321 5.48 -9.35 -22.16
CA GLY A 321 4.40 -8.39 -22.39
C GLY A 321 4.15 -7.46 -21.20
N ALA A 322 4.28 -7.97 -19.97
CA ALA A 322 4.17 -7.17 -18.74
C ALA A 322 5.39 -6.24 -18.60
N PHE A 323 6.60 -6.75 -18.79
CA PHE A 323 7.83 -5.96 -18.77
C PHE A 323 7.74 -4.76 -19.71
N LEU A 324 7.37 -4.99 -20.99
CA LEU A 324 7.26 -3.94 -22.00
C LEU A 324 6.20 -2.87 -21.69
N ARG A 325 5.20 -3.18 -20.86
CA ARG A 325 4.16 -2.23 -20.43
C ARG A 325 4.49 -1.52 -19.11
N LEU A 326 5.27 -2.15 -18.25
CA LEU A 326 5.66 -1.60 -16.95
C LEU A 326 6.95 -0.78 -17.04
N VAL A 327 8.05 -1.44 -17.44
CA VAL A 327 9.39 -0.87 -17.29
C VAL A 327 9.66 0.27 -18.25
N PRO A 328 9.43 0.16 -19.58
CA PRO A 328 9.63 1.28 -20.47
C PRO A 328 8.73 2.48 -20.17
N VAL A 329 7.48 2.23 -19.71
CA VAL A 329 6.57 3.32 -19.32
C VAL A 329 7.07 4.01 -18.06
N ALA A 330 7.46 3.25 -17.03
CA ALA A 330 8.04 3.81 -15.81
C ALA A 330 9.34 4.60 -16.12
N PHE A 331 10.20 4.06 -16.98
CA PHE A 331 11.42 4.74 -17.41
C PHE A 331 11.13 6.04 -18.17
N ALA A 332 10.17 6.02 -19.10
CA ALA A 332 9.78 7.23 -19.84
C ALA A 332 9.25 8.33 -18.90
N VAL A 333 8.40 7.96 -17.92
CA VAL A 333 7.89 8.89 -16.91
C VAL A 333 9.04 9.42 -16.04
N TYR A 334 9.96 8.54 -15.63
CA TYR A 334 11.13 8.94 -14.85
C TYR A 334 12.01 9.95 -15.60
N VAL A 335 12.38 9.65 -16.85
CA VAL A 335 13.20 10.55 -17.67
C VAL A 335 12.46 11.87 -17.95
N ALA A 336 11.14 11.81 -18.23
CA ALA A 336 10.33 12.99 -18.43
C ALA A 336 10.29 13.89 -17.18
N SER A 337 10.40 13.34 -15.96
CA SER A 337 10.43 14.14 -14.74
C SER A 337 11.69 15.00 -14.59
N TRP A 338 12.74 14.73 -15.39
CA TRP A 338 13.99 15.47 -15.46
C TRP A 338 13.99 16.55 -16.57
N TRP A 339 12.83 16.84 -17.18
CA TRP A 339 12.71 17.74 -18.32
C TRP A 339 13.42 19.09 -18.11
N SER A 340 13.28 19.66 -16.92
CA SER A 340 13.86 20.96 -16.59
C SER A 340 15.39 20.89 -16.50
N TRP A 341 15.92 19.83 -15.91
CA TRP A 341 17.36 19.59 -15.88
C TRP A 341 17.95 19.53 -17.30
N PHE A 342 17.28 18.88 -18.25
CA PHE A 342 17.74 18.81 -19.63
C PHE A 342 17.75 20.16 -20.36
N THR A 343 16.88 21.09 -19.98
CA THR A 343 16.69 22.36 -20.66
C THR A 343 17.52 23.51 -20.08
N HIS A 344 18.16 23.31 -18.91
CA HIS A 344 18.89 24.37 -18.22
C HIS A 344 20.37 24.00 -18.02
N GLN A 345 21.25 24.70 -18.75
CA GLN A 345 22.70 24.44 -18.72
C GLN A 345 23.38 24.72 -17.36
N GLY A 346 22.76 25.52 -16.49
CA GLY A 346 23.26 25.78 -15.13
C GLY A 346 23.05 24.65 -14.14
N ALA A 347 22.29 23.61 -14.50
CA ALA A 347 22.02 22.49 -13.62
C ALA A 347 23.29 21.68 -13.31
N TYR A 348 23.36 21.13 -12.10
CA TYR A 348 24.52 20.34 -11.63
C TYR A 348 24.84 19.17 -12.59
N GLU A 349 26.13 18.96 -12.87
CA GLU A 349 26.66 17.96 -13.84
C GLU A 349 26.18 18.13 -15.30
N HIS A 350 25.42 19.16 -15.65
CA HIS A 350 25.10 19.45 -17.05
C HIS A 350 26.37 19.94 -17.79
N GLY A 351 26.71 19.29 -18.91
CA GLY A 351 27.92 19.57 -19.68
C GLY A 351 29.15 18.76 -19.23
N TRP A 352 29.00 17.83 -18.28
CA TRP A 352 30.10 16.97 -17.80
C TRP A 352 30.79 16.19 -18.95
N ALA A 353 30.03 15.59 -19.87
CA ALA A 353 30.57 14.81 -20.97
C ALA A 353 31.45 15.65 -21.90
N ALA A 354 30.99 16.86 -22.21
CA ALA A 354 31.77 17.80 -23.04
C ALA A 354 33.07 18.24 -22.33
N ALA A 355 32.99 18.53 -21.04
CA ALA A 355 34.15 18.91 -20.23
C ALA A 355 35.18 17.76 -20.14
N GLN A 356 34.74 16.50 -19.92
CA GLN A 356 35.62 15.34 -19.91
C GLN A 356 36.31 15.11 -21.26
N ARG A 357 35.56 15.30 -22.36
CA ARG A 357 36.12 15.14 -23.72
C ARG A 357 37.18 16.22 -24.01
N ALA A 358 36.93 17.45 -23.59
CA ALA A 358 37.90 18.53 -23.72
C ALA A 358 39.17 18.29 -22.89
N ALA A 359 39.03 17.77 -21.67
CA ALA A 359 40.14 17.54 -20.75
C ALA A 359 40.98 16.29 -21.09
N ARG A 360 40.34 15.20 -21.55
CA ARG A 360 40.95 13.86 -21.68
C ARG A 360 40.95 13.31 -23.09
N GLY A 361 40.37 14.01 -24.08
CA GLY A 361 40.19 13.54 -25.45
C GLY A 361 39.09 12.47 -25.61
N THR A 362 38.63 11.86 -24.53
CA THR A 362 37.61 10.81 -24.52
C THR A 362 36.63 11.00 -23.37
N VAL A 363 35.46 10.38 -23.47
CA VAL A 363 34.46 10.35 -22.41
C VAL A 363 33.93 8.94 -22.22
N ALA A 364 33.64 8.56 -20.99
CA ALA A 364 32.98 7.30 -20.69
C ALA A 364 31.62 7.24 -21.40
N ARG A 365 31.22 6.04 -21.88
CA ARG A 365 29.92 5.87 -22.58
C ARG A 365 29.77 6.78 -23.81
N SER A 366 30.84 6.91 -24.61
CA SER A 366 30.90 7.76 -25.81
C SER A 366 29.81 7.49 -26.85
N TRP A 367 29.09 6.36 -26.73
CA TRP A 367 27.95 5.96 -27.55
C TRP A 367 26.63 6.65 -27.15
N LEU A 368 26.57 7.26 -25.94
CA LEU A 368 25.40 8.03 -25.49
C LEU A 368 25.49 9.49 -25.99
N PRO A 369 24.35 10.13 -26.30
CA PRO A 369 24.26 11.60 -26.39
C PRO A 369 24.77 12.25 -25.11
N ASP A 370 25.42 13.40 -25.23
CA ASP A 370 26.07 14.07 -24.08
C ASP A 370 25.10 14.32 -22.93
N SER A 371 23.92 14.84 -23.18
CA SER A 371 22.90 15.11 -22.15
C SER A 371 22.45 13.85 -21.39
N LEU A 372 22.34 12.71 -22.06
CA LEU A 372 22.04 11.44 -21.39
C LEU A 372 23.26 10.91 -20.61
N ASN A 373 24.47 11.14 -21.12
CA ASN A 373 25.70 10.76 -20.45
C ASN A 373 25.91 11.59 -19.16
N ASP A 374 25.62 12.88 -19.23
CA ASP A 374 25.62 13.79 -18.08
C ASP A 374 24.63 13.33 -17.01
N LEU A 375 23.39 13.00 -17.41
CA LEU A 375 22.38 12.47 -16.48
C LEU A 375 22.81 11.15 -15.84
N VAL A 376 23.44 10.24 -16.61
CA VAL A 376 23.96 8.99 -16.05
C VAL A 376 25.08 9.29 -15.02
N GLU A 377 25.96 10.25 -15.28
CA GLU A 377 26.99 10.63 -14.31
C GLU A 377 26.38 11.24 -13.05
N TYR A 378 25.40 12.14 -13.19
CA TYR A 378 24.62 12.63 -12.04
C TYR A 378 24.10 11.50 -11.17
N HIS A 379 23.47 10.48 -11.80
CA HIS A 379 22.93 9.31 -11.08
C HIS A 379 24.03 8.48 -10.41
N LEU A 380 25.19 8.35 -11.03
CA LEU A 380 26.32 7.63 -10.44
C LEU A 380 26.90 8.37 -9.23
N VAL A 381 26.98 9.70 -9.29
CA VAL A 381 27.39 10.54 -8.15
C VAL A 381 26.37 10.39 -7.01
N ALA A 382 25.09 10.52 -7.30
CA ALA A 382 24.02 10.35 -6.33
C ALA A 382 24.01 8.93 -5.72
N TYR A 383 24.23 7.89 -6.52
CA TYR A 383 24.33 6.51 -6.03
C TYR A 383 25.50 6.33 -5.06
N ARG A 384 26.69 6.81 -5.43
CA ARG A 384 27.89 6.76 -4.55
C ARG A 384 27.65 7.48 -3.24
N PHE A 385 27.00 8.65 -3.29
CA PHE A 385 26.61 9.39 -2.08
C PHE A 385 25.69 8.56 -1.19
N HIS A 386 24.63 7.97 -1.76
CA HIS A 386 23.67 7.18 -1.00
C HIS A 386 24.27 5.92 -0.36
N VAL A 387 25.18 5.24 -1.05
CA VAL A 387 25.81 4.01 -0.54
C VAL A 387 26.81 4.32 0.58
N ASN A 388 27.49 5.47 0.51
CA ASN A 388 28.52 5.86 1.46
C ASN A 388 28.02 6.80 2.59
N LEU A 389 26.71 7.01 2.70
CA LEU A 389 26.13 7.87 3.74
C LEU A 389 26.12 7.15 5.09
N GLU A 390 27.13 7.36 5.91
CA GLU A 390 27.34 6.74 7.23
C GLU A 390 27.34 7.76 8.38
N SER A 391 26.78 8.96 8.19
CA SER A 391 26.71 9.97 9.23
C SER A 391 25.84 9.50 10.40
N THR A 392 26.32 9.69 11.64
CA THR A 392 25.53 9.39 12.84
C THR A 392 24.46 10.46 13.04
N HIS A 393 23.27 10.04 13.44
CA HIS A 393 22.17 10.95 13.77
C HIS A 393 21.41 10.44 15.00
N PRO A 394 21.02 11.31 15.96
CA PRO A 394 20.33 10.87 17.18
C PRO A 394 19.06 10.06 16.94
N TYR A 395 18.31 10.34 15.87
CA TYR A 395 17.08 9.64 15.52
C TYR A 395 17.24 8.53 14.49
N MET A 396 18.48 8.15 14.13
CA MET A 396 18.69 7.02 13.24
C MET A 396 18.11 5.72 13.84
N SER A 397 17.56 4.85 13.01
CA SER A 397 16.92 3.62 13.45
C SER A 397 17.04 2.52 12.41
N LYS A 398 17.15 1.26 12.85
CA LYS A 398 17.24 0.11 11.94
C LYS A 398 15.84 -0.38 11.53
N PRO A 399 15.66 -0.96 10.33
CA PRO A 399 14.35 -1.36 9.82
C PRO A 399 13.60 -2.32 10.74
N ILE A 400 14.30 -3.22 11.44
CA ILE A 400 13.68 -4.17 12.37
C ILE A 400 12.87 -3.48 13.48
N SER A 401 13.24 -2.26 13.84
CA SER A 401 12.59 -1.50 14.90
C SER A 401 11.42 -0.64 14.42
N TRP A 402 11.21 -0.51 13.09
CA TRP A 402 10.23 0.41 12.53
C TRP A 402 8.78 -0.01 12.76
N LEU A 403 8.50 -1.31 12.67
CA LEU A 403 7.13 -1.80 12.87
C LEU A 403 6.63 -1.61 14.30
N VAL A 404 7.53 -1.64 15.28
CA VAL A 404 7.21 -1.37 16.69
C VAL A 404 7.32 0.10 17.08
N GLN A 405 7.71 0.98 16.15
CA GLN A 405 7.90 2.42 16.37
C GLN A 405 8.89 2.71 17.52
N TRP A 406 10.00 1.95 17.56
CA TRP A 406 10.96 1.99 18.66
C TRP A 406 11.70 3.32 18.79
N ARG A 407 12.07 3.95 17.67
CA ARG A 407 12.80 5.23 17.63
C ARG A 407 12.09 6.18 16.66
N PRO A 408 11.05 6.90 17.10
CA PRO A 408 10.38 7.92 16.28
C PRO A 408 11.34 9.10 16.02
N THR A 409 11.04 9.87 14.97
CA THR A 409 11.85 11.02 14.59
C THR A 409 11.20 12.30 15.08
N SER A 410 11.93 13.10 15.85
CA SER A 410 11.50 14.46 16.19
C SER A 410 11.89 15.40 15.05
N PHE A 411 10.88 16.02 14.41
CA PHE A 411 11.07 17.01 13.35
C PHE A 411 11.21 18.44 13.87
N TYR A 412 10.62 18.71 15.03
CA TYR A 412 10.60 20.04 15.62
C TYR A 412 10.61 19.93 17.14
N PHE A 413 11.54 20.63 17.77
CA PHE A 413 11.63 20.78 19.21
C PHE A 413 12.42 22.06 19.52
N PRO A 414 11.77 23.24 19.50
CA PRO A 414 12.42 24.50 19.76
C PRO A 414 12.88 24.60 21.21
N THR A 415 13.97 25.34 21.44
CA THR A 415 14.56 25.56 22.76
C THR A 415 14.81 27.04 23.02
N GLY A 416 14.89 27.44 24.30
CA GLY A 416 15.25 28.80 24.72
C GLY A 416 14.28 29.86 24.20
N ASP A 417 14.85 30.91 23.59
CA ASP A 417 14.11 32.12 23.16
C ASP A 417 13.04 31.85 22.07
N GLN A 418 13.12 30.75 21.37
CA GLN A 418 12.11 30.36 20.36
C GLN A 418 10.72 30.10 20.99
N LEU A 419 10.67 29.87 22.29
CA LEU A 419 9.42 29.69 23.05
C LEU A 419 9.06 30.94 23.88
N ALA A 420 9.83 32.03 23.78
CA ALA A 420 9.55 33.25 24.51
C ALA A 420 8.14 33.78 24.23
N GLY A 421 7.39 34.08 25.28
CA GLY A 421 6.00 34.57 25.19
C GLY A 421 4.93 33.48 24.99
N GLN A 422 5.31 32.20 24.84
CA GLN A 422 4.35 31.10 24.79
C GLN A 422 3.79 30.80 26.17
N ASN A 423 2.47 30.61 26.26
CA ASN A 423 1.78 30.30 27.52
C ASN A 423 1.02 28.96 27.38
N CYS A 424 1.33 28.01 28.24
CA CYS A 424 0.66 26.73 28.34
C CYS A 424 0.02 26.49 29.74
N GLY A 425 -0.02 27.52 30.60
CA GLY A 425 -0.50 27.39 31.98
C GLY A 425 0.50 26.71 32.92
N ASP A 426 1.76 26.53 32.50
CA ASP A 426 2.83 25.92 33.29
C ASP A 426 4.12 26.75 33.10
N PRO A 427 4.99 26.83 34.14
CA PRO A 427 6.27 27.55 34.03
C PRO A 427 7.19 27.04 32.91
N ARG A 428 7.07 25.77 32.52
CA ARG A 428 7.85 25.16 31.45
C ARG A 428 6.96 24.65 30.33
N CYS A 429 6.89 25.42 29.26
CA CYS A 429 6.21 25.04 28.02
C CYS A 429 7.18 24.36 27.04
N VAL A 430 6.64 23.51 26.19
CA VAL A 430 7.34 22.90 25.06
C VAL A 430 6.43 22.85 23.82
N GLN A 431 7.06 22.84 22.65
CA GLN A 431 6.44 22.47 21.39
C GLN A 431 7.21 21.27 20.83
N ALA A 432 6.51 20.33 20.23
CA ALA A 432 7.16 19.19 19.59
C ALA A 432 6.34 18.73 18.37
N ILE A 433 7.04 18.34 17.30
CA ILE A 433 6.45 17.56 16.21
C ILE A 433 7.26 16.27 16.11
N THR A 434 6.62 15.17 16.52
CA THR A 434 7.24 13.84 16.55
C THR A 434 6.53 12.93 15.56
N SER A 435 7.25 12.42 14.56
CA SER A 435 6.75 11.43 13.61
C SER A 435 6.76 10.05 14.26
N ILE A 436 5.62 9.70 14.87
CA ILE A 436 5.35 8.40 15.47
C ILE A 436 3.99 7.91 14.98
N GLY A 437 3.92 6.63 14.56
CA GLY A 437 2.67 6.00 14.14
C GLY A 437 1.66 5.88 15.27
N ASN A 438 0.42 5.65 14.92
CA ASN A 438 -0.62 5.33 15.89
C ASN A 438 -0.33 3.95 16.50
N ILE A 439 0.23 3.89 17.70
CA ILE A 439 0.75 2.66 18.33
C ILE A 439 -0.27 1.52 18.34
N PRO A 440 -1.54 1.72 18.75
CA PRO A 440 -2.57 0.70 18.64
C PRO A 440 -2.73 0.12 17.21
N VAL A 441 -2.66 0.97 16.18
CA VAL A 441 -2.74 0.54 14.78
C VAL A 441 -1.53 -0.29 14.39
N TRP A 442 -0.32 0.19 14.67
CA TRP A 442 0.91 -0.48 14.29
C TRP A 442 1.10 -1.83 14.99
N TRP A 443 0.85 -1.91 16.28
CA TRP A 443 1.02 -3.15 17.04
C TRP A 443 -0.05 -4.18 16.69
N ALA A 444 -1.31 -3.76 16.51
CA ALA A 444 -2.35 -4.64 16.00
C ALA A 444 -2.04 -5.12 14.58
N ALA A 445 -1.43 -4.26 13.74
CA ALA A 445 -1.01 -4.62 12.40
C ALA A 445 0.11 -5.67 12.37
N ILE A 446 1.01 -5.72 13.36
CA ILE A 446 2.02 -6.78 13.46
C ILE A 446 1.35 -8.16 13.65
N VAL A 447 0.36 -8.23 14.53
CA VAL A 447 -0.41 -9.48 14.75
C VAL A 447 -1.18 -9.85 13.48
N ALA A 448 -1.84 -8.87 12.86
CA ALA A 448 -2.56 -9.07 11.61
C ALA A 448 -1.61 -9.48 10.45
N LEU A 449 -0.37 -8.98 10.42
CA LEU A 449 0.63 -9.34 9.40
C LEU A 449 0.95 -10.83 9.43
N VAL A 450 1.18 -11.39 10.62
CA VAL A 450 1.42 -12.82 10.76
C VAL A 450 0.23 -13.63 10.22
N PHE A 451 -0.99 -13.23 10.61
CA PHE A 451 -2.21 -13.89 10.13
C PHE A 451 -2.37 -13.75 8.59
N VAL A 452 -2.19 -12.57 8.05
CA VAL A 452 -2.34 -12.30 6.60
C VAL A 452 -1.30 -13.09 5.81
N VAL A 453 -0.06 -13.18 6.30
CA VAL A 453 1.00 -13.96 5.64
C VAL A 453 0.67 -15.45 5.70
N VAL A 454 0.49 -16.00 6.89
CA VAL A 454 0.35 -17.46 7.07
C VAL A 454 -0.97 -17.95 6.51
N VAL A 455 -2.08 -17.35 6.95
CA VAL A 455 -3.41 -17.87 6.64
C VAL A 455 -3.91 -17.37 5.29
N LEU A 456 -3.95 -16.04 5.07
CA LEU A 456 -4.55 -15.54 3.85
C LEU A 456 -3.65 -15.77 2.63
N ALA A 457 -2.34 -15.43 2.70
CA ALA A 457 -1.47 -15.50 1.53
C ALA A 457 -1.04 -16.93 1.19
N PHE A 458 -0.62 -17.74 2.17
CA PHE A 458 -0.07 -19.07 1.88
C PHE A 458 -1.11 -20.18 1.98
N GLU A 459 -1.94 -20.25 3.02
CA GLU A 459 -2.91 -21.32 3.18
C GLU A 459 -4.12 -21.14 2.28
N ASN A 460 -4.82 -19.99 2.36
CA ASN A 460 -5.99 -19.69 1.56
C ASN A 460 -5.64 -19.25 0.13
N ARG A 461 -4.37 -18.91 -0.12
CA ARG A 461 -3.89 -18.38 -1.41
C ARG A 461 -4.73 -17.20 -1.90
N ASP A 462 -5.11 -16.33 -0.95
CA ASP A 462 -5.89 -15.14 -1.23
C ASP A 462 -5.00 -14.09 -1.90
N TRP A 463 -5.34 -13.75 -3.12
CA TRP A 463 -4.59 -12.77 -3.89
C TRP A 463 -4.62 -11.36 -3.28
N ARG A 464 -5.64 -11.04 -2.46
CA ARG A 464 -5.79 -9.73 -1.79
C ARG A 464 -4.70 -9.54 -0.73
N ALA A 465 -4.31 -10.63 -0.07
CA ALA A 465 -3.18 -10.61 0.84
C ALA A 465 -1.89 -10.16 0.12
N TRP A 466 -1.61 -10.67 -1.07
CA TRP A 466 -0.44 -10.26 -1.84
C TRP A 466 -0.52 -8.80 -2.30
N ALA A 467 -1.72 -8.27 -2.60
CA ALA A 467 -1.92 -6.85 -2.89
C ALA A 467 -1.63 -5.95 -1.68
N ALA A 468 -1.85 -6.45 -0.45
CA ALA A 468 -1.49 -5.73 0.77
C ALA A 468 0.01 -5.89 1.12
N LEU A 469 0.57 -7.09 0.94
CA LEU A 469 1.96 -7.39 1.27
C LEU A 469 2.97 -6.76 0.32
N ILE A 470 2.56 -6.35 -0.89
CA ILE A 470 3.47 -5.79 -1.89
C ILE A 470 4.18 -4.52 -1.40
N GLY A 471 3.52 -3.72 -0.56
CA GLY A 471 4.14 -2.55 0.08
C GLY A 471 5.28 -2.93 1.02
N TYR A 472 5.11 -4.02 1.78
CA TYR A 472 6.19 -4.54 2.63
C TYR A 472 7.34 -5.08 1.78
N VAL A 473 7.04 -5.85 0.73
CA VAL A 473 8.05 -6.45 -0.15
C VAL A 473 8.84 -5.38 -0.91
N GLY A 474 8.17 -4.35 -1.43
CA GLY A 474 8.81 -3.35 -2.27
C GLY A 474 9.32 -2.12 -1.54
N LEU A 475 8.79 -1.77 -0.36
CA LEU A 475 9.12 -0.50 0.32
C LEU A 475 9.70 -0.66 1.72
N TYR A 476 9.55 -1.82 2.36
CA TYR A 476 10.10 -2.09 3.69
C TYR A 476 11.28 -3.07 3.66
N LEU A 477 11.12 -4.26 3.08
CA LEU A 477 12.17 -5.28 3.09
C LEU A 477 13.49 -4.82 2.45
N PRO A 478 13.51 -4.00 1.38
CA PRO A 478 14.78 -3.56 0.79
C PRO A 478 15.68 -2.77 1.76
N TRP A 479 15.11 -2.12 2.78
CA TRP A 479 15.91 -1.37 3.75
C TRP A 479 16.84 -2.25 4.59
N PHE A 480 16.57 -3.54 4.71
CA PHE A 480 17.49 -4.47 5.39
C PHE A 480 18.81 -4.68 4.64
N LEU A 481 18.87 -4.32 3.35
CA LEU A 481 20.11 -4.32 2.56
C LEU A 481 21.03 -3.14 2.89
N TYR A 482 20.52 -2.13 3.58
CA TYR A 482 21.21 -0.87 3.87
C TYR A 482 21.45 -0.66 5.37
N GLY A 483 21.82 -1.72 6.10
CA GLY A 483 21.95 -1.71 7.56
C GLY A 483 23.01 -0.75 8.13
N ASN A 484 23.99 -0.35 7.32
CA ASN A 484 25.05 0.59 7.73
C ASN A 484 24.72 2.06 7.43
N ARG A 485 23.70 2.31 6.61
CA ARG A 485 23.29 3.65 6.22
C ARG A 485 22.50 4.34 7.33
N THR A 486 22.62 5.68 7.41
CA THR A 486 21.74 6.51 8.23
C THR A 486 20.33 6.50 7.65
N ILE A 487 19.40 5.87 8.36
CA ILE A 487 17.99 5.70 7.99
C ILE A 487 17.09 5.94 9.20
N PHE A 488 15.81 6.24 8.94
CA PHE A 488 14.89 6.73 9.96
C PHE A 488 13.54 6.03 9.92
N THR A 489 12.85 6.01 11.07
CA THR A 489 11.51 5.44 11.19
C THR A 489 10.49 6.17 10.32
N PHE A 490 10.61 7.46 10.08
CA PHE A 490 9.65 8.21 9.25
C PHE A 490 9.56 7.73 7.79
N TYR A 491 10.59 7.01 7.27
CA TYR A 491 10.51 6.37 5.96
C TYR A 491 9.34 5.38 5.85
N THR A 492 8.76 4.97 6.98
CA THR A 492 7.57 4.11 7.02
C THR A 492 6.33 4.75 6.41
N VAL A 493 6.29 6.07 6.22
CA VAL A 493 5.19 6.76 5.52
C VAL A 493 4.97 6.20 4.10
N ALA A 494 6.04 5.71 3.46
CA ALA A 494 5.98 5.11 2.13
C ALA A 494 5.09 3.85 2.10
N PHE A 495 5.02 3.08 3.19
CA PHE A 495 4.27 1.82 3.23
C PHE A 495 3.18 1.75 4.33
N VAL A 496 2.98 2.80 5.14
CA VAL A 496 1.91 2.81 6.15
C VAL A 496 0.50 2.54 5.57
N PRO A 497 0.13 2.91 4.32
CA PRO A 497 -1.14 2.50 3.74
C PRO A 497 -1.30 0.98 3.70
N PHE A 498 -0.22 0.25 3.49
CA PHE A 498 -0.22 -1.21 3.45
C PHE A 498 -0.22 -1.83 4.85
N VAL A 499 0.35 -1.15 5.85
CA VAL A 499 0.22 -1.52 7.27
C VAL A 499 -1.26 -1.50 7.67
N VAL A 500 -1.95 -0.42 7.35
CA VAL A 500 -3.39 -0.27 7.61
C VAL A 500 -4.20 -1.31 6.82
N LEU A 501 -3.86 -1.56 5.55
CA LEU A 501 -4.57 -2.54 4.72
C LEU A 501 -4.44 -3.96 5.29
N VAL A 502 -3.25 -4.35 5.73
CA VAL A 502 -3.01 -5.65 6.41
C VAL A 502 -3.85 -5.76 7.68
N LEU A 503 -3.87 -4.71 8.51
CA LEU A 503 -4.69 -4.69 9.72
C LEU A 503 -6.18 -4.87 9.39
N VAL A 504 -6.68 -4.13 8.39
CA VAL A 504 -8.10 -4.17 8.01
C VAL A 504 -8.51 -5.52 7.41
N LEU A 505 -7.62 -6.18 6.65
CA LEU A 505 -7.88 -7.55 6.19
C LEU A 505 -7.95 -8.54 7.36
N GLY A 506 -7.07 -8.42 8.36
CA GLY A 506 -7.12 -9.23 9.58
C GLY A 506 -8.39 -8.99 10.39
N LEU A 507 -8.74 -7.73 10.66
CA LEU A 507 -9.97 -7.36 11.38
C LEU A 507 -11.23 -7.78 10.60
N GLY A 508 -11.24 -7.60 9.28
CA GLY A 508 -12.33 -8.05 8.41
C GLY A 508 -12.55 -9.55 8.46
N SER A 509 -11.45 -10.31 8.52
CA SER A 509 -11.49 -11.77 8.70
C SER A 509 -12.01 -12.14 10.10
N ALA A 510 -11.54 -11.46 11.14
CA ALA A 510 -11.99 -11.67 12.52
C ALA A 510 -13.51 -11.39 12.69
N MET A 511 -14.00 -10.34 12.04
CA MET A 511 -15.43 -10.00 12.04
C MET A 511 -16.29 -10.92 11.18
N GLY A 512 -15.72 -11.75 10.30
CA GLY A 512 -16.45 -12.49 9.27
C GLY A 512 -16.93 -11.63 8.09
N VAL A 513 -16.48 -10.39 7.97
CA VAL A 513 -16.82 -9.45 6.89
C VAL A 513 -16.01 -9.71 5.63
N LEU A 514 -14.80 -10.26 5.75
CA LEU A 514 -13.98 -10.60 4.59
C LEU A 514 -14.49 -11.90 3.96
N ALA A 515 -15.27 -11.80 2.87
CA ALA A 515 -15.79 -12.98 2.15
C ALA A 515 -14.66 -13.78 1.49
N PRO A 516 -14.75 -15.13 1.41
CA PRO A 516 -13.80 -15.94 0.66
C PRO A 516 -13.73 -15.54 -0.82
N VAL A 517 -12.54 -15.70 -1.41
CA VAL A 517 -12.37 -15.43 -2.85
C VAL A 517 -13.11 -16.49 -3.67
N PRO A 518 -13.92 -16.11 -4.67
CA PRO A 518 -14.58 -17.05 -5.56
C PRO A 518 -13.61 -18.09 -6.13
N GLY A 519 -14.06 -19.37 -6.18
CA GLY A 519 -13.23 -20.47 -6.65
C GLY A 519 -12.07 -20.88 -5.73
N SER A 520 -11.97 -20.32 -4.52
CA SER A 520 -11.06 -20.81 -3.47
C SER A 520 -11.61 -22.05 -2.78
N ARG A 521 -10.72 -22.80 -2.10
CA ARG A 521 -11.14 -23.95 -1.28
C ARG A 521 -12.11 -23.55 -0.17
N GLU A 522 -11.87 -22.39 0.43
CA GLU A 522 -12.71 -21.81 1.48
C GLU A 522 -14.12 -21.49 0.96
N ALA A 523 -14.24 -20.85 -0.21
CA ALA A 523 -15.53 -20.59 -0.84
C ALA A 523 -16.28 -21.89 -1.19
N ALA A 524 -15.58 -22.90 -1.69
CA ALA A 524 -16.18 -24.20 -1.99
C ALA A 524 -16.65 -24.92 -0.72
N HIS A 525 -15.88 -24.84 0.37
CA HIS A 525 -16.27 -25.41 1.66
C HIS A 525 -17.52 -24.71 2.22
N GLU A 526 -17.50 -23.37 2.25
CA GLU A 526 -18.66 -22.58 2.68
C GLU A 526 -19.92 -22.89 1.87
N SER A 527 -19.80 -22.96 0.54
CA SER A 527 -20.93 -23.29 -0.33
C SER A 527 -21.53 -24.66 0.01
N ARG A 528 -20.72 -25.67 0.33
CA ARG A 528 -21.20 -26.98 0.77
C ARG A 528 -21.95 -26.89 2.10
N LEU A 529 -21.42 -26.13 3.07
CA LEU A 529 -22.08 -25.96 4.36
C LEU A 529 -23.43 -25.25 4.23
N ILE A 530 -23.57 -24.31 3.29
CA ILE A 530 -24.85 -23.65 2.96
C ILE A 530 -25.80 -24.67 2.34
N GLN A 531 -25.33 -25.45 1.35
CA GLN A 531 -26.18 -26.46 0.66
C GLN A 531 -26.75 -27.52 1.59
N VAL A 532 -25.97 -27.96 2.58
CA VAL A 532 -26.43 -28.94 3.60
C VAL A 532 -27.19 -28.29 4.76
N GLY A 533 -27.39 -26.97 4.74
CA GLY A 533 -28.16 -26.24 5.75
C GLY A 533 -27.46 -26.10 7.11
N TRP A 534 -26.15 -26.30 7.16
CA TRP A 534 -25.36 -26.14 8.38
C TRP A 534 -25.12 -24.68 8.74
N ILE A 535 -25.02 -23.81 7.75
CA ILE A 535 -24.88 -22.36 7.90
C ILE A 535 -25.88 -21.64 6.99
N GLY A 536 -26.27 -20.44 7.35
CA GLY A 536 -27.24 -19.62 6.63
C GLY A 536 -28.07 -18.75 7.56
N GLU A 537 -29.22 -18.29 7.06
CA GLU A 537 -30.13 -17.48 7.86
C GLU A 537 -30.62 -18.28 9.08
N GLY A 538 -30.39 -17.73 10.29
CA GLY A 538 -30.70 -18.40 11.56
C GLY A 538 -29.67 -19.43 12.04
N ARG A 539 -28.66 -19.75 11.24
CA ARG A 539 -27.56 -20.67 11.60
C ARG A 539 -26.22 -20.02 11.26
N PRO A 540 -25.62 -19.28 12.20
CA PRO A 540 -24.39 -18.56 11.95
C PRO A 540 -23.22 -19.51 11.65
N HIS A 541 -22.26 -19.05 10.87
CA HIS A 541 -21.03 -19.79 10.59
C HIS A 541 -20.29 -20.10 11.91
N PRO A 542 -19.99 -21.36 12.21
CA PRO A 542 -19.47 -21.76 13.52
C PRO A 542 -18.08 -21.19 13.83
N ARG A 543 -17.27 -20.92 12.80
CA ARG A 543 -15.92 -20.34 12.99
C ARG A 543 -15.52 -19.55 11.74
N GLY A 544 -15.08 -18.30 11.94
CA GLY A 544 -14.32 -17.57 10.94
C GLY A 544 -12.86 -18.07 10.85
N ALA A 545 -12.11 -17.68 9.82
CA ALA A 545 -10.72 -18.09 9.64
C ALA A 545 -9.88 -17.84 10.91
N LEU A 546 -10.03 -16.69 11.58
CA LEU A 546 -9.37 -16.41 12.86
C LEU A 546 -9.86 -17.32 13.99
N GLY A 547 -11.14 -17.67 14.02
CA GLY A 547 -11.73 -18.55 15.03
C GLY A 547 -11.20 -19.98 14.95
N THR A 548 -10.88 -20.45 13.75
CA THR A 548 -10.28 -21.77 13.55
C THR A 548 -8.89 -21.86 14.17
N TYR A 549 -8.09 -20.78 14.10
CA TYR A 549 -6.70 -20.76 14.57
C TYR A 549 -6.54 -20.21 16.00
N LEU A 550 -7.37 -19.27 16.43
CA LEU A 550 -7.23 -18.58 17.71
C LEU A 550 -8.36 -18.88 18.70
N GLY A 551 -9.32 -19.73 18.34
CA GLY A 551 -10.46 -20.05 19.20
C GLY A 551 -11.52 -18.96 19.34
N PHE A 552 -11.40 -17.85 18.59
CA PHE A 552 -12.39 -16.76 18.56
C PHE A 552 -13.50 -17.06 17.56
N GLY A 553 -14.70 -16.47 17.75
CA GLY A 553 -15.74 -16.43 16.75
C GLY A 553 -16.76 -17.58 16.79
N THR A 554 -16.99 -18.16 17.97
CA THR A 554 -18.03 -19.19 18.15
C THR A 554 -19.43 -18.63 18.41
N ARG A 555 -19.55 -17.33 18.69
CA ARG A 555 -20.84 -16.69 19.00
C ARG A 555 -21.25 -15.75 17.87
N PRO A 556 -22.51 -15.88 17.37
CA PRO A 556 -23.06 -14.93 16.42
C PRO A 556 -23.06 -13.52 17.03
N SER A 557 -22.84 -12.51 16.20
CA SER A 557 -22.92 -11.12 16.66
C SER A 557 -24.34 -10.79 17.07
N ARG A 558 -24.50 -10.22 18.26
CA ARG A 558 -25.75 -9.58 18.66
C ARG A 558 -25.97 -8.24 17.94
N LEU A 559 -24.88 -7.64 17.45
CA LEU A 559 -24.93 -6.40 16.67
C LEU A 559 -25.26 -6.77 15.21
N ARG A 560 -26.41 -6.30 14.75
CA ARG A 560 -26.83 -6.49 13.35
C ARG A 560 -26.29 -5.31 12.53
N LEU A 561 -25.15 -5.51 11.90
CA LEU A 561 -24.62 -4.53 10.93
C LEU A 561 -25.31 -4.78 9.58
N PRO A 562 -25.86 -3.72 8.93
CA PRO A 562 -26.55 -3.89 7.65
C PRO A 562 -25.65 -4.42 6.56
N PRO A 563 -26.12 -5.36 5.71
CA PRO A 563 -25.34 -5.91 4.58
C PRO A 563 -24.84 -4.84 3.60
N GLU A 564 -25.54 -3.71 3.50
CA GLU A 564 -25.15 -2.59 2.63
C GLU A 564 -23.85 -1.91 3.09
N TRP A 565 -23.47 -2.09 4.37
CA TRP A 565 -22.20 -1.63 4.93
C TRP A 565 -21.14 -2.72 5.00
N THR A 566 -21.53 -3.93 5.36
CA THR A 566 -20.58 -5.04 5.52
C THR A 566 -20.21 -5.67 4.18
N GLY A 567 -21.09 -5.64 3.20
CA GLY A 567 -20.95 -6.34 1.92
C GLY A 567 -21.20 -7.85 2.03
N VAL A 568 -21.60 -8.34 3.23
CA VAL A 568 -21.88 -9.77 3.49
C VAL A 568 -23.18 -9.93 4.28
N PRO A 569 -23.83 -11.12 4.21
CA PRO A 569 -25.00 -11.42 5.03
C PRO A 569 -24.70 -11.37 6.54
N THR A 570 -25.68 -10.99 7.32
CA THR A 570 -25.54 -10.79 8.79
C THR A 570 -25.18 -12.07 9.55
N TRP A 571 -25.55 -13.24 9.05
CA TRP A 571 -25.22 -14.53 9.67
C TRP A 571 -23.72 -14.87 9.64
N ARG A 572 -22.93 -14.17 8.84
CA ARG A 572 -21.47 -14.32 8.82
C ARG A 572 -20.75 -13.55 9.94
N LEU A 573 -21.42 -12.60 10.58
CA LEU A 573 -20.78 -11.73 11.56
C LEU A 573 -20.46 -12.45 12.86
N HIS A 574 -19.24 -12.29 13.33
CA HIS A 574 -18.73 -12.82 14.59
C HIS A 574 -18.66 -11.73 15.65
N GLY A 575 -19.37 -11.93 16.76
CA GLY A 575 -19.48 -10.91 17.83
C GLY A 575 -18.15 -10.54 18.46
N GLU A 576 -17.28 -11.52 18.69
CA GLU A 576 -15.95 -11.33 19.28
C GLU A 576 -15.04 -10.52 18.34
N GLY A 577 -15.09 -10.79 17.03
CA GLY A 577 -14.37 -10.01 16.04
C GLY A 577 -14.84 -8.56 15.94
N VAL A 578 -16.15 -8.33 16.08
CA VAL A 578 -16.71 -6.97 16.13
C VAL A 578 -16.23 -6.22 17.38
N VAL A 579 -16.23 -6.88 18.55
CA VAL A 579 -15.72 -6.29 19.81
C VAL A 579 -14.22 -6.00 19.70
N LEU A 580 -13.42 -6.94 19.17
CA LEU A 580 -11.98 -6.73 18.94
C LEU A 580 -11.75 -5.51 18.04
N THR A 581 -12.47 -5.42 16.93
CA THR A 581 -12.34 -4.31 15.98
C THR A 581 -12.72 -2.98 16.65
N ALA A 582 -13.82 -2.95 17.39
CA ALA A 582 -14.24 -1.77 18.13
C ALA A 582 -13.20 -1.34 19.16
N ALA A 583 -12.58 -2.30 19.88
CA ALA A 583 -11.53 -2.02 20.84
C ALA A 583 -10.27 -1.43 20.18
N VAL A 584 -9.83 -1.98 19.05
CA VAL A 584 -8.69 -1.45 18.30
C VAL A 584 -8.98 -0.04 17.78
N VAL A 585 -10.17 0.20 17.23
CA VAL A 585 -10.58 1.53 16.74
C VAL A 585 -10.64 2.54 17.88
N LEU A 586 -11.25 2.17 18.99
CA LEU A 586 -11.34 3.05 20.17
C LEU A 586 -9.95 3.41 20.69
N ALA A 587 -9.08 2.42 20.84
CA ALA A 587 -7.69 2.65 21.28
C ALA A 587 -6.93 3.56 20.29
N ALA A 588 -7.11 3.36 18.98
CA ALA A 588 -6.50 4.20 17.96
C ALA A 588 -7.01 5.65 18.00
N VAL A 589 -8.32 5.85 18.19
CA VAL A 589 -8.91 7.19 18.30
C VAL A 589 -8.43 7.89 19.57
N VAL A 590 -8.45 7.20 20.71
CA VAL A 590 -7.96 7.77 21.99
C VAL A 590 -6.47 8.13 21.87
N PHE A 591 -5.66 7.26 21.29
CA PHE A 591 -4.25 7.56 21.06
C PHE A 591 -4.07 8.78 20.16
N ALA A 592 -4.83 8.89 19.08
CA ALA A 592 -4.76 10.04 18.18
C ALA A 592 -5.14 11.36 18.87
N LEU A 593 -6.18 11.35 19.71
CA LEU A 593 -6.60 12.53 20.48
C LEU A 593 -5.52 12.97 21.46
N LEU A 594 -4.88 12.02 22.16
CA LEU A 594 -3.82 12.31 23.12
C LEU A 594 -2.55 12.82 22.41
N TRP A 595 -2.18 12.26 21.26
CA TRP A 595 -0.97 12.63 20.52
C TRP A 595 -1.15 13.82 19.57
N TRP A 596 -2.37 14.27 19.33
CA TRP A 596 -2.68 15.38 18.43
C TRP A 596 -1.81 16.63 18.66
N PRO A 597 -1.62 17.12 19.91
CA PRO A 597 -0.75 18.28 20.14
C PRO A 597 0.69 18.07 19.71
N LEU A 598 1.22 16.85 19.90
CA LEU A 598 2.61 16.49 19.56
C LEU A 598 2.80 16.09 18.09
N TRP A 599 1.73 15.93 17.33
CA TRP A 599 1.78 15.77 15.88
C TRP A 599 1.62 17.09 15.12
N THR A 600 1.09 18.11 15.82
CA THR A 600 0.75 19.40 15.21
C THR A 600 1.57 20.58 15.76
N GLY A 601 2.49 20.33 16.70
CA GLY A 601 3.38 21.36 17.25
C GLY A 601 2.68 22.33 18.20
N GLN A 602 1.61 21.92 18.88
CA GLN A 602 0.94 22.78 19.85
C GLN A 602 1.82 23.03 21.09
N THR A 603 1.67 24.19 21.69
CA THR A 603 2.34 24.53 22.96
C THR A 603 1.66 23.78 24.10
N VAL A 604 2.42 22.94 24.80
CA VAL A 604 1.93 22.09 25.89
C VAL A 604 2.86 22.19 27.11
N PRO A 605 2.36 21.87 28.33
CA PRO A 605 3.21 21.71 29.50
C PRO A 605 4.29 20.65 29.29
N TYR A 606 5.50 20.88 29.83
CA TYR A 606 6.59 19.90 29.74
C TYR A 606 6.19 18.52 30.25
N GLN A 607 5.41 18.47 31.36
CA GLN A 607 4.93 17.20 31.93
C GLN A 607 4.01 16.46 30.96
N PHE A 608 3.15 17.17 30.22
CA PHE A 608 2.31 16.56 29.19
C PHE A 608 3.17 15.87 28.13
N TRP A 609 4.17 16.59 27.56
CA TRP A 609 5.10 16.00 26.61
C TRP A 609 5.85 14.81 27.22
N ARG A 610 6.35 14.93 28.46
CA ARG A 610 7.13 13.88 29.13
C ARG A 610 6.32 12.60 29.35
N TRP A 611 5.04 12.70 29.67
CA TRP A 611 4.14 11.54 29.81
C TRP A 611 3.92 10.78 28.50
N HIS A 612 4.00 11.45 27.35
CA HIS A 612 3.89 10.81 26.03
C HIS A 612 5.17 10.08 25.62
N MET A 613 6.30 10.39 26.24
CA MET A 613 7.58 9.71 26.00
C MET A 613 7.62 8.41 26.83
N LEU A 614 6.83 7.38 26.37
CA LEU A 614 6.65 6.13 27.09
C LEU A 614 7.91 5.27 27.09
N LEU A 615 8.74 5.35 26.06
CA LEU A 615 10.00 4.63 25.96
C LEU A 615 11.18 5.62 26.04
N PRO A 616 12.30 5.22 26.70
CA PRO A 616 13.52 6.06 26.69
C PRO A 616 14.03 6.37 25.27
N SER A 617 13.76 5.48 24.32
CA SER A 617 14.15 5.65 22.92
C SER A 617 13.31 6.69 22.17
N TRP A 618 12.25 7.24 22.76
CA TRP A 618 11.41 8.27 22.15
C TRP A 618 11.88 9.70 22.46
N ILE A 619 12.91 9.84 23.31
CA ILE A 619 13.54 11.11 23.71
C ILE A 619 14.81 11.37 22.91
#